data_c522fee73be5b782931491c4c1049a69
#
_entry.id   c522fee73be5b782931491c4c1049a69
#
_cell.length_a   1.000
_cell.length_b   1.000
_cell.length_c   1.000
_cell.angle_alpha   90.00
_cell.angle_beta   90.00
_cell.angle_gamma   90.00
#
_symmetry.space_group_name_H-M   'P 1'
#
loop_
_entity.id
_entity.type
_entity.pdbx_description
1 polymer ?
#
loop_
_entity_poly.entity_id
_entity_poly.type
_entity_poly.pdbx_seq_one_letter_code
_entity_poly.pdbx_strand_id
1 'polypeptide(L)'
;MDLVVGTGRQAELGDTATVHYTGWLSDGTKFDSSLDHNRPFPFRVGAGQVIRGWDEGVGSMREGGKRKLIIPPRLGYGARGAGAAIPPNATLTFEVELLKLR
;
A
#
# COMPACT_ATOMS: atom_id res chain seq x y z
N MET A 1 -0.43 11.28 1.07
CA MET A 1 -0.53 12.44 0.13
C MET A 1 -1.05 11.96 -1.21
N ASP A 2 -2.13 12.54 -1.67
CA ASP A 2 -2.68 12.17 -2.96
C ASP A 2 -1.84 12.74 -4.10
N LEU A 3 -1.36 11.87 -4.97
CA LEU A 3 -0.69 12.25 -6.21
C LEU A 3 -1.73 12.46 -7.32
N VAL A 4 -2.76 11.62 -7.32
CA VAL A 4 -3.94 11.72 -8.18
C VAL A 4 -5.15 11.38 -7.33
N VAL A 5 -6.14 12.25 -7.32
CA VAL A 5 -7.43 11.94 -6.69
C VAL A 5 -8.28 11.22 -7.74
N GLY A 6 -8.64 9.98 -7.47
CA GLY A 6 -9.47 9.22 -8.40
C GLY A 6 -10.87 9.81 -8.50
N THR A 7 -11.54 9.47 -9.59
CA THR A 7 -12.91 9.95 -9.86
C THR A 7 -13.96 8.86 -9.66
N GLY A 8 -13.52 7.63 -9.40
CA GLY A 8 -14.43 6.52 -9.17
C GLY A 8 -14.95 6.44 -7.75
N ARG A 9 -15.51 5.29 -7.42
CA ARG A 9 -16.09 5.03 -6.09
C ARG A 9 -15.01 5.05 -5.02
N GLN A 10 -15.35 5.54 -3.83
CA GLN A 10 -14.45 5.48 -2.68
C GLN A 10 -14.47 4.08 -2.07
N ALA A 11 -13.29 3.61 -1.62
CA ALA A 11 -13.14 2.33 -0.95
C ALA A 11 -13.95 2.29 0.35
N GLU A 12 -14.48 1.11 0.65
CA GLU A 12 -15.20 0.84 1.90
C GLU A 12 -14.65 -0.44 2.52
N LEU A 13 -14.87 -0.58 3.82
CA LEU A 13 -14.51 -1.81 4.53
C LEU A 13 -15.18 -3.01 3.85
N GLY A 14 -14.40 -4.05 3.64
CA GLY A 14 -14.87 -5.28 3.00
C GLY A 14 -14.76 -5.31 1.49
N ASP A 15 -14.47 -4.17 0.85
CA ASP A 15 -14.19 -4.16 -0.58
C ASP A 15 -12.92 -4.95 -0.88
N THR A 16 -12.88 -5.60 -2.04
CA THR A 16 -11.62 -6.11 -2.59
C THR A 16 -10.99 -5.00 -3.45
N ALA A 17 -9.85 -4.51 -3.00
CA ALA A 17 -9.10 -3.48 -3.71
C ALA A 17 -8.02 -4.15 -4.55
N THR A 18 -7.94 -3.78 -5.83
CA THR A 18 -6.88 -4.23 -6.73
C THR A 18 -5.99 -3.04 -7.02
N VAL A 19 -4.71 -3.18 -6.68
CA VAL A 19 -3.75 -2.07 -6.73
C VAL A 19 -2.48 -2.45 -7.49
N HIS A 20 -1.82 -1.44 -8.05
CA HIS A 20 -0.39 -1.51 -8.34
C HIS A 20 0.34 -0.69 -7.27
N TYR A 21 1.51 -1.16 -6.87
CA TYR A 21 2.30 -0.48 -5.86
C TYR A 21 3.79 -0.61 -6.11
N THR A 22 4.54 0.33 -5.57
CA THR A 22 5.99 0.24 -5.42
C THR A 22 6.35 0.71 -4.02
N GLY A 23 7.24 0.01 -3.35
CA GLY A 23 7.68 0.32 -2.00
C GLY A 23 9.18 0.54 -1.91
N TRP A 24 9.57 1.53 -1.09
CA TRP A 24 10.96 1.89 -0.84
C TRP A 24 11.23 1.98 0.66
N LEU A 25 12.47 1.65 1.02
CA LEU A 25 13.00 1.95 2.35
C LEU A 25 13.36 3.43 2.42
N SER A 26 13.64 3.91 3.64
CA SER A 26 13.97 5.34 3.85
C SER A 26 15.27 5.77 3.18
N ASP A 27 16.16 4.83 2.85
CA ASP A 27 17.39 5.12 2.11
C ASP A 27 17.17 5.18 0.59
N GLY A 28 15.93 4.99 0.12
CA GLY A 28 15.59 4.99 -1.29
C GLY A 28 15.66 3.63 -1.97
N THR A 29 16.05 2.59 -1.25
CA THR A 29 16.10 1.24 -1.80
C THR A 29 14.71 0.71 -2.08
N LYS A 30 14.41 0.35 -3.34
CA LYS A 30 13.16 -0.31 -3.70
C LYS A 30 13.20 -1.75 -3.18
N PHE A 31 12.19 -2.15 -2.41
CA PHE A 31 12.15 -3.51 -1.86
C PHE A 31 11.08 -4.38 -2.50
N ASP A 32 10.07 -3.80 -3.14
CA ASP A 32 9.02 -4.56 -3.82
C ASP A 32 8.23 -3.67 -4.76
N SER A 33 7.65 -4.29 -5.81
CA SER A 33 6.75 -3.61 -6.72
C SER A 33 5.90 -4.64 -7.47
N SER A 34 4.59 -4.42 -7.51
CA SER A 34 3.70 -5.24 -8.33
C SER A 34 3.98 -5.08 -9.82
N LEU A 35 4.54 -3.93 -10.21
CA LEU A 35 4.90 -3.67 -11.60
C LEU A 35 6.05 -4.57 -12.07
N ASP A 36 6.96 -4.95 -11.16
CA ASP A 36 8.06 -5.86 -11.48
C ASP A 36 7.57 -7.26 -11.82
N HIS A 37 6.42 -7.65 -11.27
CA HIS A 37 5.77 -8.94 -11.53
C HIS A 37 4.71 -8.85 -12.62
N ASN A 38 4.46 -7.65 -13.11
CA ASN A 38 3.42 -7.36 -14.10
C ASN A 38 2.06 -7.91 -13.66
N ARG A 39 1.77 -7.83 -12.37
CA ARG A 39 0.56 -8.41 -11.77
C ARG A 39 0.00 -7.49 -10.69
N PRO A 40 -1.21 -6.95 -10.87
CA PRO A 40 -1.88 -6.19 -9.81
C PRO A 40 -2.12 -7.06 -8.58
N PHE A 41 -2.14 -6.43 -7.42
CA PHE A 41 -2.29 -7.09 -6.14
C PHE A 41 -3.68 -6.84 -5.57
N PRO A 42 -4.48 -7.89 -5.34
CA PRO A 42 -5.79 -7.75 -4.70
C PRO A 42 -5.69 -7.99 -3.20
N PHE A 43 -6.44 -7.22 -2.40
CA PHE A 43 -6.59 -7.50 -0.98
C PHE A 43 -7.92 -6.96 -0.47
N ARG A 44 -8.39 -7.50 0.65
CA ARG A 44 -9.64 -7.05 1.26
C ARG A 44 -9.38 -5.91 2.21
N VAL A 45 -10.04 -4.78 2.00
CA VAL A 45 -9.84 -3.56 2.79
C VAL A 45 -10.33 -3.79 4.22
N GLY A 46 -9.45 -3.51 5.18
CA GLY A 46 -9.77 -3.57 6.61
C GLY A 46 -9.73 -4.98 7.20
N ALA A 47 -9.33 -6.01 6.44
CA ALA A 47 -9.35 -7.39 6.90
C ALA A 47 -8.04 -7.86 7.56
N GLY A 48 -7.04 -7.00 7.67
CA GLY A 48 -5.75 -7.37 8.25
C GLY A 48 -4.90 -8.27 7.36
N GLN A 49 -5.20 -8.34 6.06
CA GLN A 49 -4.43 -9.13 5.10
C GLN A 49 -3.14 -8.45 4.69
N VAL A 50 -3.04 -7.15 4.92
CA VAL A 50 -1.89 -6.31 4.57
C VAL A 50 -1.47 -5.52 5.81
N ILE A 51 -0.32 -4.86 5.72
CA ILE A 51 0.10 -4.00 6.84
C ILE A 51 -0.95 -2.93 7.11
N ARG A 52 -1.04 -2.52 8.36
CA ARG A 52 -2.09 -1.59 8.82
C ARG A 52 -2.08 -0.28 8.06
N GLY A 53 -0.89 0.24 7.72
CA GLY A 53 -0.78 1.46 6.94
C GLY A 53 -1.47 1.39 5.58
N TRP A 54 -1.56 0.20 4.98
CA TRP A 54 -2.29 -0.02 3.73
C TRP A 54 -3.80 -0.08 3.97
N ASP A 55 -4.24 -0.83 4.99
CA ASP A 55 -5.68 -0.90 5.30
C ASP A 55 -6.24 0.51 5.54
N GLU A 56 -5.50 1.34 6.26
CA GLU A 56 -5.91 2.72 6.52
C GLU A 56 -5.72 3.62 5.30
N GLY A 57 -4.56 3.52 4.65
CA GLY A 57 -4.20 4.42 3.55
C GLY A 57 -4.97 4.19 2.26
N VAL A 58 -5.22 2.92 1.91
CA VAL A 58 -6.01 2.58 0.72
C VAL A 58 -7.51 2.69 1.01
N GLY A 59 -7.90 2.50 2.26
CA GLY A 59 -9.30 2.50 2.68
C GLY A 59 -10.04 3.81 2.46
N SER A 60 -9.33 4.91 2.20
CA SER A 60 -9.93 6.21 1.90
C SER A 60 -9.68 6.68 0.46
N MET A 61 -9.09 5.82 -0.38
CA MET A 61 -8.85 6.16 -1.79
C MET A 61 -10.08 5.95 -2.64
N ARG A 62 -10.08 6.59 -3.81
CA ARG A 62 -11.08 6.38 -4.86
C ARG A 62 -10.45 5.62 -6.02
N GLU A 63 -11.26 4.85 -6.74
CA GLU A 63 -10.81 4.20 -7.97
C GLU A 63 -10.21 5.21 -8.93
N GLY A 64 -9.08 4.84 -9.52
CA GLY A 64 -8.30 5.72 -10.40
C GLY A 64 -7.32 6.61 -9.66
N GLY A 65 -7.35 6.61 -8.32
CA GLY A 65 -6.46 7.42 -7.51
C GLY A 65 -5.07 6.83 -7.38
N LYS A 66 -4.11 7.70 -7.08
CA LYS A 66 -2.73 7.31 -6.78
C LYS A 66 -2.30 8.08 -5.53
N ARG A 67 -1.74 7.38 -4.58
CA ARG A 67 -1.41 7.96 -3.27
C ARG A 67 -0.03 7.52 -2.82
N LYS A 68 0.71 8.47 -2.25
CA LYS A 68 1.98 8.19 -1.58
C LYS A 68 1.69 7.98 -0.09
N LEU A 69 2.11 6.83 0.43
CA LEU A 69 1.95 6.48 1.84
C LEU A 69 3.33 6.44 2.49
N ILE A 70 3.49 7.18 3.58
CA ILE A 70 4.69 7.09 4.43
C ILE A 70 4.25 6.37 5.70
N ILE A 71 4.75 5.15 5.89
CA ILE A 71 4.23 4.23 6.90
C ILE A 71 5.30 4.03 7.98
N PRO A 72 5.04 4.51 9.21
CA PRO A 72 5.97 4.28 10.31
C PRO A 72 5.99 2.79 10.70
N PRO A 73 7.04 2.34 11.41
CA PRO A 73 7.16 0.92 11.76
C PRO A 73 5.94 0.32 12.43
N ARG A 74 5.27 1.05 13.32
CA ARG A 74 4.09 0.54 14.05
C ARG A 74 2.90 0.23 13.15
N LEU A 75 2.85 0.83 11.96
CA LEU A 75 1.81 0.57 10.96
C LEU A 75 2.31 -0.30 9.80
N GLY A 76 3.56 -0.71 9.87
CA GLY A 76 4.21 -1.58 8.91
C GLY A 76 4.63 -2.89 9.55
N TYR A 77 5.93 -3.21 9.48
CA TYR A 77 6.46 -4.48 9.97
C TYR A 77 7.12 -4.38 11.36
N GLY A 78 7.08 -3.21 11.97
CA GLY A 78 7.48 -3.00 13.35
C GLY A 78 8.94 -3.35 13.66
N ALA A 79 9.18 -3.75 14.92
CA ALA A 79 10.51 -4.09 15.40
C ALA A 79 11.05 -5.38 14.80
N ARG A 80 10.19 -6.23 14.23
CA ARG A 80 10.59 -7.51 13.64
C ARG A 80 11.13 -7.36 12.23
N GLY A 81 10.62 -6.40 11.46
CA GLY A 81 10.89 -6.30 10.02
C GLY A 81 10.22 -7.43 9.25
N ALA A 82 10.67 -7.67 8.02
CA ALA A 82 10.14 -8.72 7.18
C ALA A 82 11.24 -9.29 6.29
N GLY A 83 11.67 -10.50 6.59
CA GLY A 83 12.69 -11.20 5.85
C GLY A 83 14.00 -10.40 5.74
N ALA A 84 14.71 -10.63 4.63
CA ALA A 84 15.96 -9.91 4.37
C ALA A 84 15.70 -8.52 3.74
N ALA A 85 14.49 -8.27 3.23
CA ALA A 85 14.19 -7.05 2.46
C ALA A 85 13.86 -5.86 3.35
N ILE A 86 13.19 -6.09 4.49
CA ILE A 86 12.72 -5.02 5.36
C ILE A 86 13.36 -5.17 6.74
N PRO A 87 14.28 -4.26 7.10
CA PRO A 87 14.95 -4.32 8.40
C PRO A 87 13.99 -3.98 9.55
N PRO A 88 14.39 -4.28 10.80
CA PRO A 88 13.63 -3.86 11.96
C PRO A 88 13.47 -2.35 12.02
N ASN A 89 12.32 -1.89 12.50
CA ASN A 89 12.01 -0.47 12.72
C ASN A 89 12.11 0.39 11.46
N ALA A 90 11.76 -0.18 10.30
CA ALA A 90 11.83 0.53 9.03
C ALA A 90 10.59 1.38 8.80
N THR A 91 10.81 2.64 8.41
CA THR A 91 9.76 3.49 7.82
C THR A 91 9.71 3.18 6.33
N LEU A 92 8.52 2.93 5.83
CA LEU A 92 8.30 2.51 4.44
C LEU A 92 7.60 3.62 3.66
N THR A 93 8.00 3.80 2.41
CA THR A 93 7.31 4.69 1.49
C THR A 93 6.74 3.86 0.37
N PHE A 94 5.44 3.99 0.14
CA PHE A 94 4.76 3.33 -0.98
C PHE A 94 4.11 4.36 -1.89
N GLU A 95 4.12 4.08 -3.19
CA GLU A 95 3.18 4.69 -4.12
C GLU A 95 2.20 3.61 -4.52
N VAL A 96 0.91 3.88 -4.30
CA VAL A 96 -0.16 2.91 -4.54
C VAL A 96 -1.17 3.52 -5.50
N GLU A 97 -1.48 2.79 -6.56
CA GLU A 97 -2.53 3.15 -7.50
C GLU A 97 -3.71 2.20 -7.32
N LEU A 98 -4.88 2.75 -7.01
CA LEU A 98 -6.10 1.96 -6.85
C LEU A 98 -6.77 1.80 -8.21
N LEU A 99 -6.70 0.57 -8.75
CA LEU A 99 -7.19 0.27 -10.09
C LEU A 99 -8.69 -0.03 -10.08
N LYS A 100 -9.15 -0.81 -9.09
CA LYS A 100 -10.51 -1.31 -9.07
C LYS A 100 -10.95 -1.70 -7.67
N LEU A 101 -12.23 -1.51 -7.39
CA LEU A 101 -12.92 -2.00 -6.18
C LEU A 101 -14.01 -2.98 -6.57
N ARG A 102 -14.19 -4.00 -5.73
CA ARG A 102 -15.28 -4.97 -5.88
C ARG A 102 -16.01 -5.20 -4.58
#